data_8d722b5af44dc99af8f24b35b4544d8f
#
_entry.id   8d722b5af44dc99af8f24b35b4544d8f
#
_cell.length_a   1.000
_cell.length_b   1.000
_cell.length_c   1.000
_cell.angle_alpha   90.00
_cell.angle_beta   90.00
_cell.angle_gamma   90.00
#
_symmetry.space_group_name_H-M   'P 1'
#
loop_
_entity.id
_entity.type
_entity.pdbx_description
1 polymer ?
#
loop_
_entity_poly.entity_id
_entity_poly.type
_entity_poly.pdbx_seq_one_letter_code
_entity_poly.pdbx_strand_id
1 'polypeptide(L)'
;MPRTSLDRLTALLFPRLAMRALAPVACGLAVFLSMLAPVQASAAEQKVLAVAACDGYGDLKKQLTWLGTQIDTPGLAGLVEGALLVATQGKGLAGLDVQRPLGVVVTTDGTDVAVHGYVPVKNLDTLLASLQSVTGPVERSGNTRTITLPNGIPLEIIEDNGWAIIGIPGTGKGVDDPAAITKPLTQDFSVGIQAFPSRLPESLRKQLEAALNQAAKGAAAQGQPIDPDTFTAALEHLHDTESHVLGLTIDGVQNRVFLEDRSVMVDGSAAATTMAGLGHATLTVASPASADGKPAAIRGYVAQKIPVAWRPRILTAIDKALPTDDDSLTKMLVNLLREVFSAMLSAGAIEVAMTVDTSAANKEKPVPPFTTGLRVKDGMALEQRVKQLLEKKSSLPAEVGVTFNSGKVGAANLHTIAIDLSGDAAEQLGPSLDITLAVAPEYVFVLAGGEPKQRLEQMLKANGVVDPDSKPVAALQVAMDRMLAYAVQQGMADEQGEESLLAAAAQRAVSTDDGGTGRALVQLLVRPIERGVTTQILADAGVLRAAATLWGGRGGKAQAGPGAPAIPLPPGFPVPVPR
;
A
#
# COMPACT_ATOMS: atom_id res chain seq x y z
N MET A 1 28.39 -8.45 3.67
CA MET A 1 28.23 -7.04 4.06
C MET A 1 26.96 -6.94 4.89
N PRO A 2 26.99 -6.49 6.14
CA PRO A 2 25.78 -6.30 6.93
C PRO A 2 24.92 -5.21 6.27
N ARG A 3 23.64 -5.48 6.09
CA ARG A 3 22.65 -4.49 5.61
C ARG A 3 22.58 -3.38 6.65
N THR A 4 22.72 -2.13 6.22
CA THR A 4 22.70 -0.96 7.11
C THR A 4 21.38 -0.89 7.89
N SER A 5 21.40 -0.30 9.10
CA SER A 5 20.21 -0.12 9.95
C SER A 5 19.09 0.63 9.22
N LEU A 6 19.44 1.51 8.29
CA LEU A 6 18.50 2.28 7.47
C LEU A 6 17.80 1.41 6.40
N ASP A 7 18.47 0.40 5.83
CA ASP A 7 17.83 -0.59 4.95
C ASP A 7 16.80 -1.43 5.70
N ARG A 8 17.02 -1.66 7.01
CA ARG A 8 16.05 -2.31 7.88
C ARG A 8 14.87 -1.39 8.20
N LEU A 9 15.13 -0.10 8.46
CA LEU A 9 14.09 0.89 8.73
C LEU A 9 13.23 1.16 7.49
N THR A 10 13.85 1.34 6.32
CA THR A 10 13.11 1.48 5.04
C THR A 10 12.38 0.20 4.65
N ALA A 11 12.92 -0.98 4.96
CA ALA A 11 12.23 -2.26 4.74
C ALA A 11 11.05 -2.48 5.70
N LEU A 12 11.06 -1.83 6.88
CA LEU A 12 9.95 -1.84 7.84
C LEU A 12 8.89 -0.77 7.53
N LEU A 13 9.30 0.42 7.07
CA LEU A 13 8.43 1.59 6.90
C LEU A 13 7.76 1.67 5.53
N PHE A 14 8.40 1.14 4.48
CA PHE A 14 7.78 0.98 3.16
C PHE A 14 7.53 -0.50 2.93
N PRO A 15 6.36 -0.99 3.28
CA PRO A 15 6.13 -2.41 3.28
C PRO A 15 6.28 -2.94 1.85
N ARG A 16 7.19 -3.87 1.71
CA ARG A 16 7.18 -4.84 0.60
C ARG A 16 5.76 -5.38 0.35
N LEU A 17 4.86 -5.24 1.33
CA LEU A 17 3.42 -5.51 1.22
C LEU A 17 2.71 -4.59 0.23
N ALA A 18 2.95 -3.27 0.21
CA ALA A 18 2.28 -2.38 -0.75
C ALA A 18 2.81 -2.63 -2.18
N MET A 19 4.13 -2.81 -2.36
CA MET A 19 4.68 -3.21 -3.64
C MET A 19 4.31 -4.65 -4.03
N ARG A 20 4.17 -5.57 -3.08
CA ARG A 20 3.70 -6.94 -3.34
C ARG A 20 2.22 -7.02 -3.64
N ALA A 21 1.40 -6.11 -3.11
CA ALA A 21 -0.02 -6.01 -3.48
C ALA A 21 -0.22 -5.32 -4.85
N LEU A 22 0.63 -4.35 -5.19
CA LEU A 22 0.57 -3.62 -6.47
C LEU A 22 1.23 -4.38 -7.63
N ALA A 23 2.29 -5.16 -7.37
CA ALA A 23 3.02 -5.89 -8.39
C ALA A 23 2.14 -6.88 -9.19
N PRO A 24 1.24 -7.69 -8.59
CA PRO A 24 0.39 -8.58 -9.37
C PRO A 24 -0.64 -7.81 -10.22
N VAL A 25 -1.14 -6.65 -9.76
CA VAL A 25 -2.10 -5.84 -10.52
C VAL A 25 -1.39 -5.13 -11.69
N ALA A 26 -0.23 -4.54 -11.46
CA ALA A 26 0.57 -3.90 -12.50
C ALA A 26 1.14 -4.92 -13.50
N CYS A 27 1.62 -6.09 -13.04
CA CYS A 27 2.02 -7.19 -13.91
C CYS A 27 0.83 -7.78 -14.67
N GLY A 28 -0.32 -7.96 -14.02
CA GLY A 28 -1.54 -8.44 -14.67
C GLY A 28 -2.00 -7.50 -15.78
N LEU A 29 -1.96 -6.20 -15.55
CA LEU A 29 -2.33 -5.20 -16.56
C LEU A 29 -1.30 -5.13 -17.70
N ALA A 30 0.00 -5.19 -17.40
CA ALA A 30 1.05 -5.19 -18.41
C ALA A 30 1.04 -6.48 -19.25
N VAL A 31 0.81 -7.64 -18.62
CA VAL A 31 0.63 -8.93 -19.31
C VAL A 31 -0.66 -8.91 -20.12
N PHE A 32 -1.75 -8.35 -19.58
CA PHE A 32 -3.02 -8.20 -20.29
C PHE A 32 -2.88 -7.30 -21.52
N LEU A 33 -2.22 -6.15 -21.40
CA LEU A 33 -1.94 -5.25 -22.53
C LEU A 33 -1.00 -5.87 -23.58
N SER A 34 -0.08 -6.74 -23.18
CA SER A 34 0.84 -7.40 -24.12
C SER A 34 0.22 -8.58 -24.87
N MET A 35 -0.91 -9.12 -24.41
CA MET A 35 -1.65 -10.22 -25.05
C MET A 35 -2.64 -9.77 -26.12
N LEU A 36 -2.81 -8.48 -26.36
CA LEU A 36 -3.73 -7.94 -27.34
C LEU A 36 -3.20 -8.14 -28.78
N ALA A 37 -3.32 -9.36 -29.29
CA ALA A 37 -3.18 -9.62 -30.72
C ALA A 37 -4.42 -9.07 -31.46
N PRO A 38 -4.28 -8.54 -32.68
CA PRO A 38 -5.42 -8.01 -33.42
C PRO A 38 -6.37 -9.13 -33.82
N VAL A 39 -7.61 -9.08 -33.35
CA VAL A 39 -8.67 -10.01 -33.71
C VAL A 39 -9.85 -9.22 -34.24
N GLN A 40 -10.56 -9.77 -35.23
CA GLN A 40 -11.69 -9.11 -35.88
C GLN A 40 -12.92 -9.14 -34.96
N ALA A 41 -13.42 -7.97 -34.59
CA ALA A 41 -14.58 -7.84 -33.71
C ALA A 41 -15.90 -8.17 -34.42
N SER A 42 -16.73 -8.96 -33.76
CA SER A 42 -18.12 -9.23 -34.12
C SER A 42 -19.05 -8.14 -33.58
N ALA A 43 -20.21 -7.94 -34.22
CA ALA A 43 -21.23 -6.96 -33.79
C ALA A 43 -22.07 -7.41 -32.57
N ALA A 44 -21.55 -8.27 -31.71
CA ALA A 44 -22.19 -8.71 -30.48
C ALA A 44 -22.16 -7.59 -29.40
N GLU A 45 -23.07 -7.65 -28.45
CA GLU A 45 -23.11 -6.71 -27.30
C GLU A 45 -21.79 -6.72 -26.53
N GLN A 46 -21.08 -5.60 -26.56
CA GLN A 46 -19.77 -5.48 -25.94
C GLN A 46 -19.89 -5.30 -24.42
N LYS A 47 -19.23 -6.17 -23.66
CA LYS A 47 -19.13 -6.08 -22.20
C LYS A 47 -17.81 -5.42 -21.80
N VAL A 48 -17.88 -4.46 -20.89
CA VAL A 48 -16.68 -3.81 -20.33
C VAL A 48 -15.96 -4.77 -19.39
N LEU A 49 -14.66 -4.98 -19.64
CA LEU A 49 -13.75 -5.78 -18.83
C LEU A 49 -12.89 -4.92 -17.91
N ALA A 50 -12.47 -3.76 -18.39
CA ALA A 50 -11.69 -2.82 -17.60
C ALA A 50 -11.89 -1.38 -18.10
N VAL A 51 -11.72 -0.44 -17.19
CA VAL A 51 -11.70 0.99 -17.44
C VAL A 51 -10.48 1.57 -16.73
N ALA A 52 -9.69 2.36 -17.44
CA ALA A 52 -8.70 3.24 -16.81
C ALA A 52 -9.07 4.68 -17.15
N ALA A 53 -9.02 5.57 -16.19
CA ALA A 53 -9.33 6.96 -16.40
C ALA A 53 -8.42 7.86 -15.56
N CYS A 54 -8.19 9.06 -16.04
CA CYS A 54 -7.51 10.10 -15.27
C CYS A 54 -8.21 11.43 -15.47
N ASP A 55 -7.97 12.34 -14.53
CA ASP A 55 -8.46 13.72 -14.60
C ASP A 55 -8.08 14.39 -15.92
N GLY A 56 -8.77 15.47 -16.26
CA GLY A 56 -8.38 16.32 -17.37
C GLY A 56 -6.95 16.81 -17.24
N TYR A 57 -6.27 16.96 -18.37
CA TYR A 57 -4.86 17.38 -18.39
C TYR A 57 -4.58 18.64 -17.56
N GLY A 58 -5.55 19.59 -17.53
CA GLY A 58 -5.42 20.81 -16.73
C GLY A 58 -5.33 20.55 -15.22
N ASP A 59 -6.08 19.58 -14.72
CA ASP A 59 -6.08 19.22 -13.29
C ASP A 59 -4.88 18.35 -12.95
N LEU A 60 -4.52 17.39 -13.81
CA LEU A 60 -3.27 16.62 -13.67
C LEU A 60 -2.04 17.54 -13.59
N LYS A 61 -1.99 18.59 -14.41
CA LYS A 61 -0.91 19.58 -14.36
C LYS A 61 -0.83 20.29 -13.01
N LYS A 62 -1.97 20.72 -12.43
CA LYS A 62 -2.01 21.33 -11.09
C LYS A 62 -1.52 20.36 -10.02
N GLN A 63 -1.97 19.12 -10.09
CA GLN A 63 -1.58 18.04 -9.17
C GLN A 63 -0.07 17.74 -9.26
N LEU A 64 0.49 17.65 -10.48
CA LEU A 64 1.93 17.48 -10.70
C LEU A 64 2.74 18.69 -10.21
N THR A 65 2.21 19.90 -10.36
CA THR A 65 2.86 21.12 -9.83
C THR A 65 2.93 21.06 -8.31
N TRP A 66 1.81 20.75 -7.65
CA TRP A 66 1.78 20.57 -6.20
C TRP A 66 2.72 19.46 -5.74
N LEU A 67 2.64 18.27 -6.36
CA LEU A 67 3.52 17.15 -6.03
C LEU A 67 4.99 17.52 -6.19
N GLY A 68 5.35 18.19 -7.30
CA GLY A 68 6.70 18.64 -7.56
C GLY A 68 7.23 19.55 -6.46
N THR A 69 6.39 20.44 -5.92
CA THR A 69 6.74 21.28 -4.76
C THR A 69 7.04 20.43 -3.53
N GLN A 70 6.24 19.38 -3.27
CA GLN A 70 6.44 18.54 -2.09
C GLN A 70 7.71 17.67 -2.18
N ILE A 71 8.14 17.29 -3.39
CA ILE A 71 9.33 16.43 -3.59
C ILE A 71 10.58 17.21 -4.04
N ASP A 72 10.66 18.51 -3.77
CA ASP A 72 11.77 19.37 -4.16
C ASP A 72 12.09 19.37 -5.67
N THR A 73 11.07 19.15 -6.49
CA THR A 73 11.15 19.19 -7.95
C THR A 73 10.06 20.15 -8.50
N PRO A 74 10.12 21.45 -8.15
CA PRO A 74 9.03 22.39 -8.47
C PRO A 74 8.75 22.53 -9.97
N GLY A 75 9.71 22.15 -10.83
CA GLY A 75 9.55 22.10 -12.28
C GLY A 75 8.92 20.83 -12.83
N LEU A 76 8.41 19.88 -12.01
CA LEU A 76 7.93 18.58 -12.47
C LEU A 76 6.87 18.68 -13.58
N ALA A 77 5.86 19.52 -13.39
CA ALA A 77 4.85 19.77 -14.43
C ALA A 77 5.46 20.41 -15.69
N GLY A 78 6.42 21.32 -15.51
CA GLY A 78 7.17 21.94 -16.60
C GLY A 78 8.04 20.95 -17.38
N LEU A 79 8.63 19.95 -16.71
CA LEU A 79 9.36 18.87 -17.38
C LEU A 79 8.44 18.04 -18.27
N VAL A 80 7.24 17.69 -17.80
CA VAL A 80 6.25 16.98 -18.60
C VAL A 80 5.80 17.84 -19.80
N GLU A 81 5.50 19.13 -19.59
CA GLU A 81 5.15 20.05 -20.67
C GLU A 81 6.31 20.23 -21.67
N GLY A 82 7.52 20.38 -21.17
CA GLY A 82 8.72 20.49 -22.01
C GLY A 82 8.91 19.26 -22.89
N ALA A 83 8.76 18.06 -22.32
CA ALA A 83 8.79 16.82 -23.09
C ALA A 83 7.70 16.75 -24.16
N LEU A 84 6.46 17.16 -23.83
CA LEU A 84 5.37 17.26 -24.79
C LEU A 84 5.67 18.29 -25.89
N LEU A 85 6.18 19.47 -25.55
CA LEU A 85 6.56 20.48 -26.53
C LEU A 85 7.66 19.99 -27.47
N VAL A 86 8.66 19.30 -26.95
CA VAL A 86 9.72 18.69 -27.78
C VAL A 86 9.12 17.62 -28.71
N ALA A 87 8.32 16.72 -28.17
CA ALA A 87 7.67 15.66 -28.96
C ALA A 87 6.75 16.21 -30.05
N THR A 88 6.06 17.30 -29.78
CA THR A 88 5.12 17.95 -30.73
C THR A 88 5.73 19.10 -31.53
N GLN A 89 7.07 19.24 -31.52
CA GLN A 89 7.79 20.32 -32.21
C GLN A 89 7.25 21.73 -31.87
N GLY A 90 6.96 21.96 -30.59
CA GLY A 90 6.49 23.22 -30.05
C GLY A 90 4.99 23.49 -30.15
N LYS A 91 4.20 22.56 -30.74
CA LYS A 91 2.75 22.75 -30.93
C LYS A 91 1.92 22.39 -29.67
N GLY A 92 2.50 21.60 -28.74
CA GLY A 92 1.82 21.15 -27.52
C GLY A 92 0.62 20.23 -27.83
N LEU A 93 -0.43 20.35 -27.00
CA LEU A 93 -1.67 19.58 -27.15
C LEU A 93 -2.82 20.47 -27.67
N ALA A 94 -2.55 21.30 -28.69
CA ALA A 94 -3.56 22.14 -29.29
C ALA A 94 -4.72 21.26 -29.82
N GLY A 95 -5.97 21.66 -29.55
CA GLY A 95 -7.16 20.88 -29.93
C GLY A 95 -7.65 19.90 -28.84
N LEU A 96 -6.86 19.61 -27.81
CA LEU A 96 -7.32 18.84 -26.64
C LEU A 96 -8.31 19.64 -25.79
N ASP A 97 -9.34 18.99 -25.25
CA ASP A 97 -10.14 19.57 -24.17
C ASP A 97 -9.51 19.21 -22.82
N VAL A 98 -8.72 20.12 -22.29
CA VAL A 98 -7.90 19.91 -21.07
C VAL A 98 -8.73 19.79 -19.79
N GLN A 99 -10.03 20.07 -19.83
CA GLN A 99 -10.91 20.04 -18.65
C GLN A 99 -11.65 18.70 -18.51
N ARG A 100 -11.75 17.95 -19.57
CA ARG A 100 -12.44 16.66 -19.57
C ARG A 100 -11.46 15.52 -19.30
N PRO A 101 -11.91 14.43 -18.64
CA PRO A 101 -11.05 13.28 -18.34
C PRO A 101 -10.61 12.55 -19.60
N LEU A 102 -9.49 11.83 -19.51
CA LEU A 102 -9.04 10.87 -20.51
C LEU A 102 -9.35 9.46 -20.00
N GLY A 103 -9.59 8.53 -20.92
CA GLY A 103 -9.87 7.16 -20.54
C GLY A 103 -9.42 6.12 -21.56
N VAL A 104 -9.29 4.89 -21.07
CA VAL A 104 -9.11 3.68 -21.87
C VAL A 104 -10.13 2.67 -21.39
N VAL A 105 -10.83 2.02 -22.30
CA VAL A 105 -11.81 0.99 -22.00
C VAL A 105 -11.43 -0.28 -22.74
N VAL A 106 -11.47 -1.38 -22.03
CA VAL A 106 -11.28 -2.73 -22.57
C VAL A 106 -12.64 -3.39 -22.61
N THR A 107 -13.05 -3.87 -23.76
CA THR A 107 -14.34 -4.53 -23.96
C THR A 107 -14.16 -5.93 -24.54
N THR A 108 -15.20 -6.77 -24.44
CA THR A 108 -15.25 -8.08 -25.08
C THR A 108 -16.66 -8.34 -25.62
N ASP A 109 -16.73 -9.07 -26.72
CA ASP A 109 -17.97 -9.64 -27.24
C ASP A 109 -18.20 -11.10 -26.75
N GLY A 110 -17.34 -11.58 -25.84
CA GLY A 110 -17.33 -12.96 -25.33
C GLY A 110 -16.29 -13.87 -26.00
N THR A 111 -15.75 -13.47 -27.15
CA THR A 111 -14.71 -14.19 -27.89
C THR A 111 -13.44 -13.37 -28.00
N ASP A 112 -13.60 -12.12 -28.41
CA ASP A 112 -12.53 -11.20 -28.72
C ASP A 112 -12.46 -10.05 -27.73
N VAL A 113 -11.30 -9.40 -27.66
CA VAL A 113 -11.07 -8.24 -26.79
C VAL A 113 -10.71 -7.04 -27.64
N ALA A 114 -11.38 -5.93 -27.38
CA ALA A 114 -11.09 -4.64 -28.01
C ALA A 114 -10.63 -3.62 -26.96
N VAL A 115 -9.71 -2.75 -27.35
CA VAL A 115 -9.23 -1.64 -26.51
C VAL A 115 -9.52 -0.34 -27.23
N HIS A 116 -10.17 0.57 -26.50
CA HIS A 116 -10.50 1.89 -27.01
C HIS A 116 -9.94 2.97 -26.10
N GLY A 117 -9.17 3.90 -26.68
CA GLY A 117 -8.76 5.13 -26.02
C GLY A 117 -9.79 6.24 -26.26
N TYR A 118 -10.11 6.99 -25.23
CA TYR A 118 -11.03 8.13 -25.30
C TYR A 118 -10.30 9.40 -24.91
N VAL A 119 -10.06 10.26 -25.88
CA VAL A 119 -9.36 11.53 -25.71
C VAL A 119 -10.36 12.65 -25.97
N PRO A 120 -10.64 13.54 -25.00
CA PRO A 120 -11.59 14.62 -25.19
C PRO A 120 -10.98 15.70 -26.11
N VAL A 121 -11.72 16.11 -27.12
CA VAL A 121 -11.22 17.07 -28.11
C VAL A 121 -12.15 18.25 -28.27
N LYS A 122 -11.58 19.44 -28.41
CA LYS A 122 -12.24 20.66 -28.93
C LYS A 122 -12.18 20.71 -30.44
N ASN A 123 -11.08 20.19 -31.01
CA ASN A 123 -10.89 20.08 -32.45
C ASN A 123 -9.89 18.96 -32.74
N LEU A 124 -10.37 17.85 -33.29
CA LEU A 124 -9.56 16.67 -33.56
C LEU A 124 -8.46 16.95 -34.60
N ASP A 125 -8.78 17.67 -35.68
CA ASP A 125 -7.80 17.93 -36.73
C ASP A 125 -6.64 18.80 -36.25
N THR A 126 -6.92 19.77 -35.36
CA THR A 126 -5.89 20.58 -34.72
C THR A 126 -5.02 19.71 -33.79
N LEU A 127 -5.61 18.80 -33.00
CA LEU A 127 -4.87 17.89 -32.12
C LEU A 127 -3.97 16.96 -32.94
N LEU A 128 -4.50 16.33 -34.00
CA LEU A 128 -3.72 15.45 -34.88
C LEU A 128 -2.59 16.19 -35.58
N ALA A 129 -2.83 17.41 -36.03
CA ALA A 129 -1.78 18.25 -36.62
C ALA A 129 -0.68 18.61 -35.60
N SER A 130 -1.04 18.77 -34.32
CA SER A 130 -0.02 18.99 -33.25
C SER A 130 0.79 17.74 -32.94
N LEU A 131 0.20 16.56 -33.04
CA LEU A 131 0.81 15.28 -32.75
C LEU A 131 1.49 14.61 -33.96
N GLN A 132 1.43 15.21 -35.15
CA GLN A 132 1.90 14.61 -36.41
C GLN A 132 3.37 14.15 -36.38
N SER A 133 4.22 14.85 -35.62
CA SER A 133 5.64 14.45 -35.41
C SER A 133 5.79 13.12 -34.65
N VAL A 134 4.78 12.76 -33.86
CA VAL A 134 4.76 11.51 -33.05
C VAL A 134 3.97 10.42 -33.77
N THR A 135 2.82 10.77 -34.35
CA THR A 135 1.90 9.80 -34.95
C THR A 135 2.18 9.50 -36.42
N GLY A 136 3.01 10.33 -37.08
CA GLY A 136 3.19 10.26 -38.53
C GLY A 136 1.99 10.87 -39.31
N PRO A 137 1.91 10.59 -40.63
CA PRO A 137 0.86 11.11 -41.47
C PRO A 137 -0.50 10.51 -41.08
N VAL A 138 -1.55 11.34 -41.24
CA VAL A 138 -2.94 10.96 -40.97
C VAL A 138 -3.67 10.76 -42.29
N GLU A 139 -4.16 9.57 -42.51
CA GLU A 139 -5.05 9.27 -43.67
C GLU A 139 -6.50 9.55 -43.28
N ARG A 140 -7.29 10.09 -44.22
CA ARG A 140 -8.70 10.45 -43.99
C ARG A 140 -9.61 9.66 -44.88
N SER A 141 -10.65 9.08 -44.29
CA SER A 141 -11.73 8.40 -45.00
C SER A 141 -13.09 8.77 -44.36
N GLY A 142 -13.78 9.77 -44.91
CA GLY A 142 -15.00 10.29 -44.30
C GLY A 142 -14.78 10.88 -42.91
N ASN A 143 -15.51 10.37 -41.90
CA ASN A 143 -15.36 10.77 -40.48
C ASN A 143 -14.25 10.04 -39.76
N THR A 144 -13.59 9.10 -40.41
CA THR A 144 -12.54 8.30 -39.83
C THR A 144 -11.16 8.86 -40.19
N ARG A 145 -10.23 8.82 -39.25
CA ARG A 145 -8.80 9.10 -39.42
C ARG A 145 -8.02 7.83 -39.13
N THR A 146 -7.03 7.52 -39.91
CA THR A 146 -6.15 6.38 -39.68
C THR A 146 -4.73 6.88 -39.50
N ILE A 147 -4.05 6.39 -38.46
CA ILE A 147 -2.63 6.58 -38.20
C ILE A 147 -1.97 5.22 -38.15
N THR A 148 -0.72 5.13 -38.60
CA THR A 148 0.07 3.89 -38.45
C THR A 148 1.18 4.15 -37.47
N LEU A 149 1.17 3.39 -36.35
CA LEU A 149 2.24 3.47 -35.34
C LEU A 149 3.59 3.03 -35.92
N PRO A 150 4.72 3.42 -35.33
CA PRO A 150 6.07 3.04 -35.80
C PRO A 150 6.31 1.54 -35.92
N ASN A 151 5.55 0.73 -35.16
CA ASN A 151 5.58 -0.75 -35.20
C ASN A 151 4.66 -1.34 -36.30
N GLY A 152 4.06 -0.51 -37.16
CA GLY A 152 3.21 -0.93 -38.26
C GLY A 152 1.73 -1.19 -37.89
N ILE A 153 1.34 -1.01 -36.64
CA ILE A 153 -0.05 -1.20 -36.20
C ILE A 153 -0.91 -0.01 -36.65
N PRO A 154 -1.96 -0.22 -37.47
CA PRO A 154 -2.90 0.84 -37.80
C PRO A 154 -3.83 1.11 -36.62
N LEU A 155 -4.10 2.36 -36.32
CA LEU A 155 -5.13 2.82 -35.40
C LEU A 155 -6.16 3.66 -36.13
N GLU A 156 -7.40 3.35 -35.86
CA GLU A 156 -8.55 4.11 -36.33
C GLU A 156 -8.96 5.14 -35.29
N ILE A 157 -9.26 6.36 -35.71
CA ILE A 157 -9.71 7.45 -34.85
C ILE A 157 -11.04 7.96 -35.38
N ILE A 158 -12.06 7.85 -34.56
CA ILE A 158 -13.44 8.32 -34.87
C ILE A 158 -13.74 9.50 -33.96
N GLU A 159 -14.19 10.62 -34.55
CA GLU A 159 -14.69 11.75 -33.75
C GLU A 159 -16.17 11.57 -33.46
N ASP A 160 -16.55 11.57 -32.21
CA ASP A 160 -17.93 11.48 -31.77
C ASP A 160 -18.17 12.28 -30.47
N ASN A 161 -19.15 13.21 -30.52
CA ASN A 161 -19.56 14.02 -29.34
C ASN A 161 -18.41 14.70 -28.57
N GLY A 162 -17.39 15.19 -29.30
CA GLY A 162 -16.22 15.84 -28.74
C GLY A 162 -15.24 14.85 -28.08
N TRP A 163 -15.28 13.60 -28.50
CA TRP A 163 -14.28 12.57 -28.19
C TRP A 163 -13.56 12.10 -29.45
N ALA A 164 -12.26 11.96 -29.36
CA ALA A 164 -11.50 11.13 -30.29
C ALA A 164 -11.46 9.72 -29.73
N ILE A 165 -12.15 8.80 -30.38
CA ILE A 165 -12.22 7.38 -30.02
C ILE A 165 -11.14 6.68 -30.84
N ILE A 166 -10.15 6.09 -30.17
CA ILE A 166 -8.97 5.50 -30.77
C ILE A 166 -9.04 3.99 -30.57
N GLY A 167 -9.03 3.22 -31.64
CA GLY A 167 -9.07 1.76 -31.59
C GLY A 167 -8.36 1.10 -32.75
N ILE A 168 -8.36 -0.22 -32.80
CA ILE A 168 -7.94 -0.99 -33.96
C ILE A 168 -9.04 -0.89 -35.02
N PRO A 169 -8.72 -0.78 -36.33
CA PRO A 169 -9.71 -0.71 -37.38
C PRO A 169 -10.73 -1.84 -37.30
N GLY A 170 -12.02 -1.48 -37.40
CA GLY A 170 -13.13 -2.42 -37.38
C GLY A 170 -13.64 -2.80 -35.99
N THR A 171 -13.05 -2.31 -34.89
CA THR A 171 -13.53 -2.58 -33.53
C THR A 171 -14.70 -1.68 -33.09
N GLY A 172 -15.09 -0.72 -33.92
CA GLY A 172 -16.17 0.22 -33.62
C GLY A 172 -15.82 1.27 -32.58
N LYS A 173 -16.83 1.74 -31.82
CA LYS A 173 -16.66 2.80 -30.82
C LYS A 173 -16.41 2.30 -29.41
N GLY A 174 -16.53 1.01 -29.17
CA GLY A 174 -16.36 0.38 -27.84
C GLY A 174 -17.54 0.67 -26.91
N VAL A 175 -17.72 1.92 -26.45
CA VAL A 175 -18.84 2.33 -25.59
C VAL A 175 -19.54 3.56 -26.18
N ASP A 176 -20.85 3.70 -25.91
CA ASP A 176 -21.66 4.81 -26.45
C ASP A 176 -21.39 6.12 -25.70
N ASP A 177 -21.16 6.07 -24.39
CA ASP A 177 -20.92 7.26 -23.56
C ASP A 177 -19.62 7.10 -22.75
N PRO A 178 -18.49 7.58 -23.30
CA PRO A 178 -17.22 7.57 -22.60
C PRO A 178 -17.22 8.38 -21.30
N ALA A 179 -18.02 9.46 -21.23
CA ALA A 179 -18.10 10.28 -20.03
C ALA A 179 -18.76 9.52 -18.88
N ALA A 180 -19.85 8.81 -19.14
CA ALA A 180 -20.54 8.03 -18.11
C ALA A 180 -19.66 6.92 -17.54
N ILE A 181 -18.82 6.28 -18.36
CA ILE A 181 -18.00 5.16 -17.93
C ILE A 181 -16.72 5.59 -17.20
N THR A 182 -16.15 6.76 -17.52
CA THR A 182 -14.95 7.30 -16.86
C THR A 182 -15.26 8.08 -15.60
N LYS A 183 -16.46 8.69 -15.51
CA LYS A 183 -16.88 9.57 -14.41
C LYS A 183 -16.76 8.93 -13.01
N PRO A 184 -17.17 7.67 -12.76
CA PRO A 184 -17.06 7.09 -11.44
C PRO A 184 -15.61 7.04 -10.92
N LEU A 185 -14.64 6.83 -11.83
CA LEU A 185 -13.22 6.82 -11.45
C LEU A 185 -12.70 8.23 -11.22
N THR A 186 -13.00 9.18 -12.12
CA THR A 186 -12.46 10.55 -12.05
C THR A 186 -13.16 11.43 -11.02
N GLN A 187 -14.30 11.02 -10.46
CA GLN A 187 -14.89 11.68 -9.28
C GLN A 187 -14.15 11.34 -7.99
N ASP A 188 -13.63 10.11 -7.89
CA ASP A 188 -12.98 9.61 -6.68
C ASP A 188 -11.45 9.76 -6.75
N PHE A 189 -10.85 9.71 -7.95
CA PHE A 189 -9.41 9.56 -8.14
C PHE A 189 -8.86 10.51 -9.22
N SER A 190 -7.64 10.97 -9.02
CA SER A 190 -6.84 11.65 -10.05
C SER A 190 -6.48 10.71 -11.20
N VAL A 191 -6.18 9.45 -10.87
CA VAL A 191 -5.96 8.34 -11.80
C VAL A 191 -6.59 7.09 -11.19
N GLY A 192 -7.44 6.41 -11.93
CA GLY A 192 -8.10 5.20 -11.47
C GLY A 192 -8.14 4.10 -12.54
N ILE A 193 -8.14 2.87 -12.07
CA ILE A 193 -8.33 1.67 -12.90
C ILE A 193 -9.40 0.83 -12.22
N GLN A 194 -10.38 0.40 -12.99
CA GLN A 194 -11.41 -0.55 -12.55
C GLN A 194 -11.40 -1.76 -13.49
N ALA A 195 -11.32 -2.94 -12.93
CA ALA A 195 -11.42 -4.21 -13.64
C ALA A 195 -12.67 -4.97 -13.19
N PHE A 196 -13.22 -5.80 -14.09
CA PHE A 196 -14.38 -6.64 -13.85
C PHE A 196 -14.04 -8.12 -14.09
N PRO A 197 -13.30 -8.78 -13.19
CA PRO A 197 -12.77 -10.13 -13.40
C PRO A 197 -13.84 -11.17 -13.68
N SER A 198 -15.01 -11.06 -13.06
CA SER A 198 -16.16 -11.96 -13.29
C SER A 198 -16.70 -11.94 -14.71
N ARG A 199 -16.41 -10.88 -15.49
CA ARG A 199 -16.84 -10.73 -16.89
C ARG A 199 -15.87 -11.31 -17.90
N LEU A 200 -14.68 -11.77 -17.44
CA LEU A 200 -13.68 -12.37 -18.32
C LEU A 200 -14.24 -13.64 -19.00
N PRO A 201 -14.17 -13.74 -20.35
CA PRO A 201 -14.48 -14.97 -21.07
C PRO A 201 -13.64 -16.14 -20.57
N GLU A 202 -14.18 -17.34 -20.59
CA GLU A 202 -13.48 -18.53 -20.09
C GLU A 202 -12.15 -18.79 -20.80
N SER A 203 -12.09 -18.53 -22.11
CA SER A 203 -10.87 -18.65 -22.92
C SER A 203 -9.74 -17.73 -22.41
N LEU A 204 -10.06 -16.45 -22.13
CA LEU A 204 -9.10 -15.47 -21.59
C LEU A 204 -8.72 -15.81 -20.16
N ARG A 205 -9.65 -16.29 -19.37
CA ARG A 205 -9.38 -16.72 -18.01
C ARG A 205 -8.36 -17.85 -17.97
N LYS A 206 -8.53 -18.87 -18.80
CA LYS A 206 -7.55 -19.98 -18.93
C LYS A 206 -6.18 -19.50 -19.40
N GLN A 207 -6.13 -18.52 -20.30
CA GLN A 207 -4.87 -17.92 -20.74
C GLN A 207 -4.19 -17.14 -19.58
N LEU A 208 -4.96 -16.34 -18.82
CA LEU A 208 -4.47 -15.62 -17.65
C LEU A 208 -3.94 -16.58 -16.58
N GLU A 209 -4.69 -17.64 -16.28
CA GLU A 209 -4.26 -18.70 -15.35
C GLU A 209 -2.95 -19.35 -15.81
N ALA A 210 -2.84 -19.66 -17.10
CA ALA A 210 -1.62 -20.24 -17.67
C ALA A 210 -0.43 -19.27 -17.56
N ALA A 211 -0.63 -17.98 -17.86
CA ALA A 211 0.40 -16.95 -17.76
C ALA A 211 0.84 -16.72 -16.30
N LEU A 212 -0.10 -16.66 -15.36
CA LEU A 212 0.20 -16.55 -13.94
C LEU A 212 0.95 -17.79 -13.42
N ASN A 213 0.55 -18.99 -13.83
CA ASN A 213 1.26 -20.25 -13.51
C ASN A 213 2.71 -20.22 -14.05
N GLN A 214 2.91 -19.71 -15.26
CA GLN A 214 4.25 -19.56 -15.83
C GLN A 214 5.09 -18.54 -15.07
N ALA A 215 4.51 -17.39 -14.70
CA ALA A 215 5.16 -16.38 -13.89
C ALA A 215 5.55 -16.92 -12.50
N ALA A 216 4.67 -17.70 -11.85
CA ALA A 216 4.96 -18.36 -10.57
C ALA A 216 6.13 -19.35 -10.68
N LYS A 217 6.17 -20.16 -11.76
CA LYS A 217 7.31 -21.05 -12.04
C LYS A 217 8.61 -20.28 -12.29
N GLY A 218 8.54 -19.16 -13.02
CA GLY A 218 9.68 -18.27 -13.25
C GLY A 218 10.23 -17.64 -11.96
N ALA A 219 9.35 -17.20 -11.07
CA ALA A 219 9.72 -16.67 -9.75
C ALA A 219 10.37 -17.76 -8.87
N ALA A 220 9.82 -18.98 -8.88
CA ALA A 220 10.41 -20.11 -8.18
C ALA A 220 11.82 -20.46 -8.68
N ALA A 221 12.04 -20.41 -10.00
CA ALA A 221 13.37 -20.61 -10.61
C ALA A 221 14.39 -19.54 -10.22
N GLN A 222 13.92 -18.34 -9.84
CA GLN A 222 14.76 -17.25 -9.33
C GLN A 222 14.92 -17.27 -7.79
N GLY A 223 14.54 -18.37 -7.13
CA GLY A 223 14.64 -18.50 -5.67
C GLY A 223 13.61 -17.72 -4.88
N GLN A 224 12.51 -17.30 -5.52
CA GLN A 224 11.37 -16.64 -4.89
C GLN A 224 10.11 -17.51 -5.04
N PRO A 225 10.00 -18.65 -4.37
CA PRO A 225 8.85 -19.52 -4.52
C PRO A 225 7.57 -18.82 -4.06
N ILE A 226 6.57 -18.81 -4.92
CA ILE A 226 5.21 -18.42 -4.54
C ILE A 226 4.55 -19.67 -3.97
N ASP A 227 3.97 -19.54 -2.76
CA ASP A 227 3.23 -20.62 -2.14
C ASP A 227 2.05 -21.04 -3.05
N PRO A 228 1.95 -22.32 -3.47
CA PRO A 228 0.89 -22.80 -4.34
C PRO A 228 -0.52 -22.53 -3.79
N ASP A 229 -0.70 -22.63 -2.47
CA ASP A 229 -2.00 -22.39 -1.83
C ASP A 229 -2.40 -20.91 -1.95
N THR A 230 -1.44 -19.98 -1.77
CA THR A 230 -1.67 -18.55 -1.97
C THR A 230 -2.03 -18.24 -3.41
N PHE A 231 -1.39 -18.92 -4.35
CA PHE A 231 -1.67 -18.76 -5.77
C PHE A 231 -3.06 -19.25 -6.15
N THR A 232 -3.44 -20.44 -5.70
CA THR A 232 -4.78 -21.01 -5.92
C THR A 232 -5.87 -20.11 -5.33
N ALA A 233 -5.66 -19.63 -4.10
CA ALA A 233 -6.59 -18.70 -3.46
C ALA A 233 -6.73 -17.38 -4.25
N ALA A 234 -5.65 -16.87 -4.85
CA ALA A 234 -5.70 -15.68 -5.69
C ALA A 234 -6.52 -15.90 -6.97
N LEU A 235 -6.42 -17.08 -7.60
CA LEU A 235 -7.24 -17.44 -8.76
C LEU A 235 -8.72 -17.61 -8.40
N GLU A 236 -9.04 -18.27 -7.29
CA GLU A 236 -10.41 -18.38 -6.78
C GLU A 236 -10.99 -16.99 -6.47
N HIS A 237 -10.19 -16.13 -5.84
CA HIS A 237 -10.60 -14.76 -5.54
C HIS A 237 -10.89 -13.94 -6.81
N LEU A 238 -10.10 -14.13 -7.87
CA LEU A 238 -10.34 -13.49 -9.17
C LEU A 238 -11.72 -13.89 -9.75
N HIS A 239 -12.13 -15.12 -9.56
CA HIS A 239 -13.42 -15.64 -10.01
C HIS A 239 -14.61 -15.02 -9.29
N ASP A 240 -14.46 -14.85 -7.97
CA ASP A 240 -15.50 -14.34 -7.10
C ASP A 240 -15.53 -12.80 -7.04
N THR A 241 -14.60 -12.12 -7.73
CA THR A 241 -14.53 -10.65 -7.74
C THR A 241 -15.41 -10.07 -8.86
N GLU A 242 -16.43 -9.30 -8.49
CA GLU A 242 -17.28 -8.55 -9.41
C GLU A 242 -16.54 -7.36 -10.00
N SER A 243 -15.91 -6.55 -9.12
CA SER A 243 -15.09 -5.41 -9.53
C SER A 243 -13.91 -5.19 -8.60
N HIS A 244 -12.83 -4.73 -9.17
CA HIS A 244 -11.62 -4.32 -8.45
C HIS A 244 -11.20 -2.93 -8.93
N VAL A 245 -11.05 -2.00 -8.01
CA VAL A 245 -10.67 -0.60 -8.30
C VAL A 245 -9.35 -0.31 -7.61
N LEU A 246 -8.41 0.23 -8.37
CA LEU A 246 -7.19 0.83 -7.85
C LEU A 246 -7.17 2.30 -8.23
N GLY A 247 -7.11 3.19 -7.26
CA GLY A 247 -7.16 4.63 -7.47
C GLY A 247 -6.07 5.39 -6.74
N LEU A 248 -5.50 6.37 -7.40
CA LEU A 248 -4.56 7.33 -6.84
C LEU A 248 -5.21 8.71 -6.85
N THR A 249 -5.20 9.39 -5.70
CA THR A 249 -5.64 10.80 -5.60
C THR A 249 -4.50 11.66 -5.08
N ILE A 250 -4.27 12.76 -5.78
CA ILE A 250 -3.34 13.82 -5.37
C ILE A 250 -4.17 15.03 -4.96
N ASP A 251 -4.34 15.22 -3.65
CA ASP A 251 -5.18 16.28 -3.08
C ASP A 251 -4.30 17.41 -2.52
N GLY A 252 -4.01 18.38 -3.38
CA GLY A 252 -3.23 19.55 -2.99
C GLY A 252 -3.97 20.49 -2.02
N VAL A 253 -5.30 20.42 -1.90
CA VAL A 253 -6.09 21.22 -0.95
C VAL A 253 -5.94 20.67 0.47
N GLN A 254 -6.01 19.35 0.60
CA GLN A 254 -5.83 18.66 1.89
C GLN A 254 -4.36 18.31 2.18
N ASN A 255 -3.44 18.67 1.28
CA ASN A 255 -2.01 18.40 1.39
C ASN A 255 -1.67 16.93 1.62
N ARG A 256 -2.26 16.04 0.82
CA ARG A 256 -2.07 14.60 0.94
C ARG A 256 -2.18 13.87 -0.40
N VAL A 257 -1.61 12.68 -0.42
CA VAL A 257 -1.81 11.69 -1.48
C VAL A 257 -2.44 10.46 -0.84
N PHE A 258 -3.38 9.82 -1.52
CA PHE A 258 -3.88 8.54 -1.09
C PHE A 258 -4.02 7.56 -2.25
N LEU A 259 -3.72 6.31 -1.94
CA LEU A 259 -3.95 5.15 -2.79
C LEU A 259 -5.12 4.36 -2.20
N GLU A 260 -6.09 4.03 -3.00
CA GLU A 260 -7.22 3.20 -2.62
C GLU A 260 -7.25 1.92 -3.46
N ASP A 261 -7.43 0.80 -2.78
CA ASP A 261 -7.75 -0.51 -3.33
C ASP A 261 -9.15 -0.90 -2.85
N ARG A 262 -10.07 -1.15 -3.78
CA ARG A 262 -11.47 -1.50 -3.48
C ARG A 262 -11.84 -2.76 -4.23
N SER A 263 -12.20 -3.81 -3.51
CA SER A 263 -12.68 -5.07 -4.10
C SER A 263 -14.12 -5.33 -3.69
N VAL A 264 -14.97 -5.63 -4.68
CA VAL A 264 -16.38 -6.02 -4.49
C VAL A 264 -16.56 -7.43 -5.03
N MET A 265 -17.16 -8.30 -4.22
CA MET A 265 -17.38 -9.71 -4.58
C MET A 265 -18.69 -9.89 -5.34
N VAL A 266 -18.73 -10.89 -6.19
CA VAL A 266 -19.93 -11.34 -6.91
C VAL A 266 -21.03 -11.70 -5.90
N ASP A 267 -22.23 -11.19 -6.11
CA ASP A 267 -23.36 -11.47 -5.21
C ASP A 267 -23.64 -12.98 -5.12
N GLY A 268 -23.92 -13.45 -3.90
CA GLY A 268 -24.16 -14.87 -3.62
C GLY A 268 -22.93 -15.78 -3.68
N SER A 269 -21.73 -15.24 -4.00
CA SER A 269 -20.49 -16.03 -4.00
C SER A 269 -20.05 -16.43 -2.58
N ALA A 270 -19.20 -17.44 -2.48
CA ALA A 270 -18.60 -17.84 -1.22
C ALA A 270 -17.74 -16.70 -0.63
N ALA A 271 -17.05 -15.94 -1.48
CA ALA A 271 -16.27 -14.77 -1.08
C ALA A 271 -17.17 -13.66 -0.53
N ALA A 272 -18.29 -13.33 -1.19
CA ALA A 272 -19.25 -12.34 -0.69
C ALA A 272 -19.82 -12.72 0.68
N THR A 273 -20.21 -14.01 0.85
CA THR A 273 -20.68 -14.53 2.14
C THR A 273 -19.61 -14.40 3.22
N THR A 274 -18.36 -14.67 2.86
CA THR A 274 -17.22 -14.55 3.76
C THR A 274 -16.98 -13.08 4.15
N MET A 275 -16.97 -12.16 3.17
CA MET A 275 -16.79 -10.73 3.43
C MET A 275 -17.92 -10.17 4.31
N ALA A 276 -19.15 -10.60 4.11
CA ALA A 276 -20.28 -10.25 4.99
C ALA A 276 -20.07 -10.75 6.44
N GLY A 277 -19.38 -11.88 6.61
CA GLY A 277 -19.00 -12.41 7.93
C GLY A 277 -17.85 -11.66 8.61
N LEU A 278 -17.07 -10.87 7.87
CA LEU A 278 -15.99 -10.02 8.37
C LEU A 278 -16.54 -8.68 8.89
N GLY A 279 -17.51 -8.72 9.80
CA GLY A 279 -18.09 -7.52 10.38
C GLY A 279 -17.16 -6.84 11.39
N HIS A 280 -17.57 -5.64 11.82
CA HIS A 280 -16.88 -4.93 12.89
C HIS A 280 -17.00 -5.69 14.21
N ALA A 281 -15.90 -5.77 14.96
CA ALA A 281 -15.92 -6.08 16.38
C ALA A 281 -15.91 -4.77 17.19
N THR A 282 -16.44 -4.83 18.40
CA THR A 282 -16.37 -3.68 19.30
C THR A 282 -14.94 -3.51 19.77
N LEU A 283 -14.32 -2.37 19.50
CA LEU A 283 -12.98 -2.07 20.02
C LEU A 283 -13.13 -1.63 21.50
N THR A 284 -12.76 -2.52 22.42
CA THR A 284 -12.79 -2.25 23.87
C THR A 284 -11.42 -1.92 24.43
N VAL A 285 -10.36 -2.23 23.67
CA VAL A 285 -8.99 -1.91 24.05
C VAL A 285 -8.62 -0.50 23.59
N ALA A 286 -8.46 0.42 24.54
CA ALA A 286 -8.02 1.78 24.23
C ALA A 286 -6.48 1.83 24.02
N SER A 287 -6.04 2.68 23.11
CA SER A 287 -4.60 3.03 23.02
C SER A 287 -4.30 4.15 24.02
N PRO A 288 -3.19 4.06 24.80
CA PRO A 288 -2.81 5.14 25.70
C PRO A 288 -2.47 6.42 24.92
N ALA A 289 -2.71 7.58 25.54
CA ALA A 289 -2.21 8.84 25.02
C ALA A 289 -0.69 8.90 25.17
N SER A 290 -0.01 9.62 24.27
CA SER A 290 1.42 9.91 24.43
C SER A 290 1.67 10.79 25.64
N ALA A 291 2.87 10.69 26.22
CA ALA A 291 3.28 11.46 27.39
C ALA A 291 3.22 12.98 27.15
N ASP A 292 3.45 13.44 25.91
CA ASP A 292 3.43 14.86 25.51
C ASP A 292 2.06 15.33 24.99
N GLY A 293 1.01 14.51 25.09
CA GLY A 293 -0.35 14.82 24.61
C GLY A 293 -0.51 14.85 23.09
N LYS A 294 0.55 14.57 22.33
CA LYS A 294 0.52 14.48 20.86
C LYS A 294 0.23 13.05 20.41
N PRO A 295 -0.07 12.82 19.13
CA PRO A 295 -0.22 11.46 18.59
C PRO A 295 1.06 10.63 18.80
N ALA A 296 0.95 9.37 19.16
CA ALA A 296 2.08 8.45 19.26
C ALA A 296 2.81 8.29 17.92
N ALA A 297 4.08 7.90 17.96
CA ALA A 297 4.86 7.66 16.76
C ALA A 297 4.26 6.55 15.89
N ILE A 298 3.78 5.48 16.54
CA ILE A 298 2.97 4.44 15.88
C ILE A 298 1.72 4.22 16.72
N ARG A 299 0.59 4.15 16.06
CA ARG A 299 -0.69 3.77 16.66
C ARG A 299 -1.44 2.89 15.68
N GLY A 300 -1.94 1.75 16.16
CA GLY A 300 -2.72 0.86 15.32
C GLY A 300 -3.79 0.11 16.11
N TYR A 301 -4.78 -0.36 15.39
CA TYR A 301 -5.76 -1.30 15.92
C TYR A 301 -6.33 -2.20 14.82
N VAL A 302 -6.80 -3.36 15.23
CA VAL A 302 -7.67 -4.25 14.46
C VAL A 302 -8.86 -4.58 15.34
N ALA A 303 -10.07 -4.45 14.82
CA ALA A 303 -11.32 -4.79 15.50
C ALA A 303 -12.26 -5.48 14.51
N GLN A 304 -12.06 -6.78 14.30
CA GLN A 304 -12.72 -7.53 13.24
C GLN A 304 -13.25 -8.86 13.74
N LYS A 305 -14.51 -9.17 13.43
CA LYS A 305 -15.09 -10.49 13.65
C LYS A 305 -14.42 -11.51 12.71
N ILE A 306 -14.14 -12.69 13.22
CA ILE A 306 -13.52 -13.76 12.44
C ILE A 306 -14.49 -14.95 12.31
N PRO A 307 -14.90 -15.28 11.09
CA PRO A 307 -15.71 -16.47 10.83
C PRO A 307 -15.07 -17.74 11.39
N VAL A 308 -15.85 -18.63 11.96
CA VAL A 308 -15.34 -19.87 12.57
C VAL A 308 -14.50 -20.69 11.60
N ALA A 309 -14.93 -20.74 10.33
CA ALA A 309 -14.23 -21.48 9.27
C ALA A 309 -12.82 -20.94 8.95
N TRP A 310 -12.53 -19.67 9.28
CA TRP A 310 -11.23 -19.05 8.99
C TRP A 310 -10.19 -19.26 10.10
N ARG A 311 -10.64 -19.55 11.33
CA ARG A 311 -9.73 -19.69 12.48
C ARG A 311 -8.62 -20.71 12.26
N PRO A 312 -8.88 -21.94 11.74
CA PRO A 312 -7.80 -22.88 11.45
C PRO A 312 -6.84 -22.38 10.38
N ARG A 313 -7.35 -21.70 9.33
CA ARG A 313 -6.51 -21.15 8.25
C ARG A 313 -5.59 -20.05 8.77
N ILE A 314 -6.10 -19.16 9.64
CA ILE A 314 -5.31 -18.10 10.27
C ILE A 314 -4.21 -18.72 11.16
N LEU A 315 -4.53 -19.70 11.99
CA LEU A 315 -3.53 -20.39 12.81
C LEU A 315 -2.44 -21.05 11.96
N THR A 316 -2.83 -21.73 10.89
CA THR A 316 -1.86 -22.34 9.94
C THR A 316 -0.98 -21.28 9.27
N ALA A 317 -1.55 -20.12 8.90
CA ALA A 317 -0.78 -19.02 8.32
C ALA A 317 0.21 -18.41 9.33
N ILE A 318 -0.21 -18.27 10.59
CA ILE A 318 0.67 -17.83 11.70
C ILE A 318 1.81 -18.84 11.90
N ASP A 319 1.50 -20.14 11.94
CA ASP A 319 2.51 -21.18 12.09
C ASP A 319 3.53 -21.20 10.94
N LYS A 320 3.09 -20.94 9.71
CA LYS A 320 3.99 -20.80 8.55
C LYS A 320 4.83 -19.51 8.57
N ALA A 321 4.31 -18.44 9.17
CA ALA A 321 4.98 -17.13 9.22
C ALA A 321 5.98 -17.01 10.39
N LEU A 322 5.81 -17.82 11.42
CA LEU A 322 6.70 -17.80 12.59
C LEU A 322 8.04 -18.46 12.26
N PRO A 323 9.16 -17.92 12.77
CA PRO A 323 10.47 -18.51 12.57
C PRO A 323 10.52 -19.96 13.05
N THR A 324 11.24 -20.81 12.33
CA THR A 324 11.45 -22.24 12.68
C THR A 324 12.84 -22.47 13.26
N ASP A 325 13.58 -21.39 13.55
CA ASP A 325 14.94 -21.46 14.07
C ASP A 325 15.00 -22.26 15.37
N ASP A 326 16.09 -23.04 15.50
CA ASP A 326 16.24 -24.01 16.58
C ASP A 326 16.72 -23.42 17.91
N ASP A 327 16.93 -22.09 17.95
CA ASP A 327 17.33 -21.46 19.20
C ASP A 327 16.19 -21.48 20.24
N SER A 328 16.58 -21.64 21.52
CA SER A 328 15.62 -21.85 22.61
C SER A 328 14.73 -20.62 22.87
N LEU A 329 15.26 -19.41 22.64
CA LEU A 329 14.51 -18.15 22.83
C LEU A 329 13.45 -17.98 21.77
N THR A 330 13.82 -18.19 20.51
CA THR A 330 12.88 -18.13 19.37
C THR A 330 11.76 -19.15 19.53
N LYS A 331 12.07 -20.39 19.88
CA LYS A 331 11.05 -21.42 20.17
C LYS A 331 10.10 -21.03 21.29
N MET A 332 10.62 -20.47 22.37
CA MET A 332 9.81 -20.01 23.49
C MET A 332 8.85 -18.89 23.05
N LEU A 333 9.37 -17.87 22.36
CA LEU A 333 8.56 -16.75 21.86
C LEU A 333 7.48 -17.21 20.86
N VAL A 334 7.83 -18.11 19.94
CA VAL A 334 6.89 -18.71 18.99
C VAL A 334 5.75 -19.43 19.70
N ASN A 335 6.07 -20.26 20.72
CA ASN A 335 5.05 -20.98 21.48
C ASN A 335 4.17 -20.01 22.28
N LEU A 336 4.75 -18.98 22.89
CA LEU A 336 3.99 -17.93 23.59
C LEU A 336 3.03 -17.19 22.65
N LEU A 337 3.52 -16.76 21.49
CA LEU A 337 2.70 -16.10 20.48
C LEU A 337 1.55 -17.02 19.99
N ARG A 338 1.83 -18.29 19.74
CA ARG A 338 0.80 -19.27 19.32
C ARG A 338 -0.32 -19.40 20.36
N GLU A 339 0.02 -19.48 21.66
CA GLU A 339 -0.98 -19.55 22.73
C GLU A 339 -1.83 -18.27 22.79
N VAL A 340 -1.21 -17.10 22.67
CA VAL A 340 -1.90 -15.81 22.66
C VAL A 340 -2.84 -15.70 21.45
N PHE A 341 -2.36 -16.02 20.24
CA PHE A 341 -3.20 -15.99 19.03
C PHE A 341 -4.35 -17.00 19.10
N SER A 342 -4.11 -18.21 19.61
CA SER A 342 -5.17 -19.21 19.80
C SER A 342 -6.25 -18.70 20.76
N ALA A 343 -5.87 -18.09 21.88
CA ALA A 343 -6.79 -17.50 22.86
C ALA A 343 -7.59 -16.33 22.26
N MET A 344 -6.95 -15.47 21.46
CA MET A 344 -7.58 -14.36 20.75
C MET A 344 -8.60 -14.85 19.72
N LEU A 345 -8.22 -15.79 18.84
CA LEU A 345 -9.13 -16.35 17.83
C LEU A 345 -10.32 -17.08 18.45
N SER A 346 -10.12 -17.68 19.64
CA SER A 346 -11.19 -18.32 20.41
C SER A 346 -12.24 -17.34 20.93
N ALA A 347 -11.90 -16.05 21.04
CA ALA A 347 -12.86 -14.99 21.38
C ALA A 347 -13.85 -14.66 20.24
N GLY A 348 -13.56 -15.14 19.02
CA GLY A 348 -14.45 -14.95 17.85
C GLY A 348 -14.22 -13.66 17.09
N ALA A 349 -13.29 -12.85 17.55
CA ALA A 349 -12.85 -11.61 16.90
C ALA A 349 -11.35 -11.41 17.11
N ILE A 350 -10.71 -10.70 16.19
CA ILE A 350 -9.41 -10.10 16.42
C ILE A 350 -9.66 -8.69 16.93
N GLU A 351 -9.28 -8.45 18.18
CA GLU A 351 -9.32 -7.15 18.79
C GLU A 351 -7.95 -6.87 19.41
N VAL A 352 -7.19 -6.01 18.74
CA VAL A 352 -5.83 -5.63 19.09
C VAL A 352 -5.70 -4.13 19.00
N ALA A 353 -5.06 -3.50 19.97
CA ALA A 353 -4.61 -2.12 19.86
C ALA A 353 -3.13 -2.04 20.23
N MET A 354 -2.36 -1.23 19.49
CA MET A 354 -0.93 -1.04 19.75
C MET A 354 -0.54 0.43 19.70
N THR A 355 0.48 0.78 20.45
CA THR A 355 1.04 2.12 20.50
C THR A 355 2.55 2.05 20.75
N VAL A 356 3.31 2.88 20.03
CA VAL A 356 4.73 3.14 20.28
C VAL A 356 4.89 4.65 20.49
N ASP A 357 5.37 5.04 21.66
CA ASP A 357 5.59 6.43 22.01
C ASP A 357 7.08 6.75 22.08
N THR A 358 7.61 7.42 21.07
CA THR A 358 9.03 7.80 21.03
C THR A 358 9.35 9.05 21.84
N SER A 359 8.36 9.78 22.38
CA SER A 359 8.58 11.05 23.08
C SER A 359 9.27 10.88 24.44
N ALA A 360 9.15 9.71 25.06
CA ALA A 360 9.76 9.40 26.35
C ALA A 360 11.09 8.63 26.24
N ALA A 361 11.49 8.24 25.03
CA ALA A 361 12.77 7.58 24.79
C ALA A 361 13.90 8.62 24.72
N ASN A 362 15.07 8.26 25.24
CA ASN A 362 16.31 9.04 25.17
C ASN A 362 17.52 8.10 25.22
N LYS A 363 18.75 8.66 25.17
CA LYS A 363 19.98 7.84 25.18
C LYS A 363 20.15 6.98 26.43
N GLU A 364 19.59 7.39 27.58
CA GLU A 364 19.63 6.62 28.82
C GLU A 364 18.54 5.55 28.88
N LYS A 365 17.40 5.82 28.22
CA LYS A 365 16.24 4.93 28.09
C LYS A 365 15.89 4.79 26.59
N PRO A 366 16.70 4.02 25.85
CA PRO A 366 16.57 3.96 24.40
C PRO A 366 15.30 3.23 23.93
N VAL A 367 14.74 2.33 24.73
CA VAL A 367 13.52 1.60 24.39
C VAL A 367 12.31 2.54 24.48
N PRO A 368 11.65 2.83 23.32
CA PRO A 368 10.44 3.64 23.37
C PRO A 368 9.32 2.88 24.06
N PRO A 369 8.52 3.54 24.90
CA PRO A 369 7.33 2.92 25.47
C PRO A 369 6.45 2.26 24.41
N PHE A 370 6.37 0.95 24.47
CA PHE A 370 5.53 0.10 23.64
C PHE A 370 4.38 -0.46 24.46
N THR A 371 3.20 -0.46 23.90
CA THR A 371 2.04 -1.08 24.52
C THR A 371 1.19 -1.76 23.45
N THR A 372 0.84 -3.01 23.69
CA THR A 372 -0.22 -3.69 22.94
C THR A 372 -1.23 -4.30 23.87
N GLY A 373 -2.50 -4.21 23.54
CA GLY A 373 -3.60 -4.85 24.22
C GLY A 373 -4.35 -5.76 23.27
N LEU A 374 -4.74 -6.93 23.76
CA LEU A 374 -5.39 -7.99 22.99
C LEU A 374 -6.61 -8.48 23.77
N ARG A 375 -7.75 -8.64 23.09
CA ARG A 375 -8.88 -9.35 23.69
C ARG A 375 -8.70 -10.85 23.53
N VAL A 376 -8.95 -11.57 24.62
CA VAL A 376 -8.89 -13.04 24.68
C VAL A 376 -10.19 -13.60 25.28
N LYS A 377 -10.50 -14.86 25.02
CA LYS A 377 -11.72 -15.48 25.55
C LYS A 377 -11.63 -15.74 27.06
N ASP A 378 -10.44 -16.18 27.53
CA ASP A 378 -10.20 -16.56 28.92
C ASP A 378 -8.71 -16.28 29.24
N GLY A 379 -8.48 -15.08 29.76
CA GLY A 379 -7.13 -14.65 30.12
C GLY A 379 -6.55 -15.44 31.28
N MET A 380 -7.36 -15.89 32.22
CA MET A 380 -6.87 -16.66 33.38
C MET A 380 -6.37 -18.05 32.98
N ALA A 381 -7.08 -18.71 32.04
CA ALA A 381 -6.62 -19.97 31.48
C ALA A 381 -5.34 -19.77 30.63
N LEU A 382 -5.24 -18.66 29.90
CA LEU A 382 -4.03 -18.31 29.16
C LEU A 382 -2.87 -18.04 30.11
N GLU A 383 -3.08 -17.31 31.22
CA GLU A 383 -2.07 -17.05 32.26
C GLU A 383 -1.47 -18.35 32.79
N GLN A 384 -2.32 -19.34 33.10
CA GLN A 384 -1.85 -20.63 33.58
C GLN A 384 -0.96 -21.36 32.56
N ARG A 385 -1.36 -21.34 31.26
CA ARG A 385 -0.56 -21.96 30.20
C ARG A 385 0.77 -21.25 30.00
N VAL A 386 0.78 -19.93 30.00
CA VAL A 386 2.00 -19.10 29.90
C VAL A 386 2.93 -19.41 31.07
N LYS A 387 2.40 -19.48 32.31
CA LYS A 387 3.19 -19.89 33.49
C LYS A 387 3.81 -21.28 33.31
N GLN A 388 3.02 -22.27 32.88
CA GLN A 388 3.50 -23.64 32.62
C GLN A 388 4.60 -23.70 31.54
N LEU A 389 4.51 -22.87 30.51
CA LEU A 389 5.54 -22.76 29.48
C LEU A 389 6.83 -22.16 30.05
N LEU A 390 6.73 -21.07 30.82
CA LEU A 390 7.87 -20.32 31.33
C LEU A 390 8.47 -20.92 32.61
N GLU A 391 7.74 -21.74 33.39
CA GLU A 391 8.24 -22.45 34.58
C GLU A 391 9.17 -23.62 34.24
N LYS A 392 9.15 -24.11 33.01
CA LYS A 392 10.11 -25.12 32.51
C LYS A 392 11.49 -24.47 32.34
N LYS A 393 12.17 -24.17 33.50
CA LYS A 393 13.47 -23.49 33.56
C LYS A 393 14.55 -24.07 32.63
N SER A 394 14.47 -25.37 32.30
CA SER A 394 15.40 -26.00 31.35
C SER A 394 15.27 -25.55 29.90
N SER A 395 14.22 -24.78 29.56
CA SER A 395 13.97 -24.26 28.22
C SER A 395 14.18 -22.74 28.10
N LEU A 396 14.45 -22.04 29.21
CA LEU A 396 14.73 -20.61 29.17
C LEU A 396 16.23 -20.39 28.99
N PRO A 397 16.65 -19.48 28.10
CA PRO A 397 18.01 -18.98 28.02
C PRO A 397 18.45 -18.37 29.38
N ALA A 398 19.75 -18.41 29.68
CA ALA A 398 20.28 -17.84 30.91
C ALA A 398 20.02 -16.33 31.04
N GLU A 399 19.87 -15.66 29.90
CA GLU A 399 19.65 -14.23 29.77
C GLU A 399 18.17 -13.83 30.05
N VAL A 400 17.27 -14.79 30.25
CA VAL A 400 15.84 -14.52 30.47
C VAL A 400 15.43 -14.79 31.89
N GLY A 401 15.11 -13.72 32.61
CA GLY A 401 14.52 -13.78 33.97
C GLY A 401 13.00 -13.62 33.88
N VAL A 402 12.25 -14.47 34.60
CA VAL A 402 10.79 -14.37 34.69
C VAL A 402 10.35 -14.22 36.13
N THR A 403 9.58 -13.17 36.42
CA THR A 403 8.99 -12.94 37.75
C THR A 403 7.46 -12.97 37.62
N PHE A 404 6.86 -14.04 38.10
CA PHE A 404 5.40 -14.15 38.14
C PHE A 404 4.81 -13.34 39.30
N ASN A 405 3.59 -12.81 39.07
CA ASN A 405 2.85 -12.02 40.06
C ASN A 405 3.65 -10.83 40.59
N SER A 406 4.41 -10.15 39.73
CA SER A 406 5.22 -8.96 40.08
C SER A 406 4.38 -7.77 40.55
N GLY A 407 3.05 -7.85 40.42
CA GLY A 407 2.11 -6.85 40.91
C GLY A 407 0.70 -7.08 40.39
N LYS A 408 -0.18 -6.09 40.62
CA LYS A 408 -1.57 -6.09 40.18
C LYS A 408 -2.01 -4.68 39.81
N VAL A 409 -2.82 -4.54 38.75
CA VAL A 409 -3.48 -3.28 38.36
C VAL A 409 -4.93 -3.61 38.03
N GLY A 410 -5.86 -3.14 38.85
CA GLY A 410 -7.28 -3.52 38.72
C GLY A 410 -7.47 -5.04 38.79
N ALA A 411 -8.08 -5.63 37.79
CA ALA A 411 -8.25 -7.08 37.65
C ALA A 411 -7.06 -7.79 36.99
N ALA A 412 -6.04 -7.06 36.50
CA ALA A 412 -4.94 -7.64 35.78
C ALA A 412 -3.80 -8.05 36.71
N ASN A 413 -3.34 -9.31 36.61
CA ASN A 413 -2.10 -9.80 37.24
C ASN A 413 -0.91 -9.40 36.36
N LEU A 414 0.19 -8.97 36.99
CA LEU A 414 1.40 -8.55 36.28
C LEU A 414 2.48 -9.62 36.39
N HIS A 415 3.16 -9.87 35.28
CA HIS A 415 4.35 -10.71 35.19
C HIS A 415 5.44 -9.91 34.51
N THR A 416 6.68 -10.01 34.97
CA THR A 416 7.82 -9.33 34.36
C THR A 416 8.74 -10.37 33.72
N ILE A 417 9.11 -10.12 32.47
CA ILE A 417 10.12 -10.87 31.74
C ILE A 417 11.27 -9.89 31.52
N ALA A 418 12.40 -10.15 32.16
CA ALA A 418 13.64 -9.40 31.99
C ALA A 418 14.55 -10.15 31.03
N ILE A 419 15.04 -9.48 30.01
CA ILE A 419 15.94 -10.04 28.99
C ILE A 419 17.26 -9.26 29.07
N ASP A 420 18.34 -9.92 29.46
CA ASP A 420 19.68 -9.35 29.41
C ASP A 420 20.16 -9.33 27.96
N LEU A 421 20.48 -8.14 27.45
CA LEU A 421 20.91 -7.93 26.07
C LEU A 421 22.43 -7.83 25.99
N SER A 422 23.02 -8.32 24.90
CA SER A 422 24.46 -8.26 24.65
C SER A 422 24.74 -7.83 23.21
N GLY A 423 25.98 -7.41 22.93
CA GLY A 423 26.40 -6.97 21.59
C GLY A 423 25.58 -5.81 21.04
N ASP A 424 25.31 -5.81 19.74
CA ASP A 424 24.59 -4.75 19.02
C ASP A 424 23.21 -4.45 19.61
N ALA A 425 22.53 -5.46 20.17
CA ALA A 425 21.23 -5.28 20.80
C ALA A 425 21.33 -4.46 22.10
N ALA A 426 22.37 -4.69 22.89
CA ALA A 426 22.62 -3.92 24.12
C ALA A 426 23.02 -2.46 23.79
N GLU A 427 23.75 -2.23 22.72
CA GLU A 427 24.11 -0.88 22.26
C GLU A 427 22.88 -0.09 21.79
N GLN A 428 21.92 -0.74 21.14
CA GLN A 428 20.73 -0.09 20.59
C GLN A 428 19.57 0.04 21.58
N LEU A 429 19.36 -0.96 22.45
CA LEU A 429 18.19 -1.05 23.32
C LEU A 429 18.55 -0.92 24.81
N GLY A 430 19.85 -0.79 25.13
CA GLY A 430 20.36 -0.84 26.50
C GLY A 430 20.68 -2.26 26.98
N PRO A 431 21.31 -2.41 28.16
CA PRO A 431 21.80 -3.71 28.64
C PRO A 431 20.67 -4.68 29.03
N SER A 432 19.45 -4.20 29.22
CA SER A 432 18.31 -5.06 29.57
C SER A 432 17.01 -4.52 28.95
N LEU A 433 16.11 -5.45 28.64
CA LEU A 433 14.75 -5.15 28.16
C LEU A 433 13.74 -5.78 29.11
N ASP A 434 12.99 -4.95 29.83
CA ASP A 434 11.90 -5.38 30.68
C ASP A 434 10.57 -5.36 29.93
N ILE A 435 9.93 -6.51 29.85
CA ILE A 435 8.60 -6.68 29.27
C ILE A 435 7.63 -7.01 30.42
N THR A 436 6.60 -6.22 30.58
CA THR A 436 5.49 -6.49 31.49
C THR A 436 4.34 -7.14 30.73
N LEU A 437 4.00 -8.35 31.11
CA LEU A 437 2.79 -9.05 30.68
C LEU A 437 1.71 -8.83 31.75
N ALA A 438 0.60 -8.20 31.39
CA ALA A 438 -0.53 -8.00 32.27
C ALA A 438 -1.72 -8.82 31.75
N VAL A 439 -2.24 -9.71 32.60
CA VAL A 439 -3.31 -10.63 32.22
C VAL A 439 -4.54 -10.35 33.06
N ALA A 440 -5.63 -9.98 32.41
CA ALA A 440 -6.97 -9.78 32.96
C ALA A 440 -7.92 -10.87 32.43
N PRO A 441 -9.13 -11.04 32.97
CA PRO A 441 -10.03 -12.12 32.54
C PRO A 441 -10.32 -12.16 31.03
N GLU A 442 -10.46 -11.01 30.38
CA GLU A 442 -10.76 -10.92 28.93
C GLU A 442 -9.67 -10.21 28.12
N TYR A 443 -8.55 -9.82 28.73
CA TYR A 443 -7.51 -9.04 28.08
C TYR A 443 -6.11 -9.48 28.46
N VAL A 444 -5.21 -9.35 27.51
CA VAL A 444 -3.77 -9.45 27.72
C VAL A 444 -3.13 -8.16 27.24
N PHE A 445 -2.23 -7.60 28.02
CA PHE A 445 -1.43 -6.44 27.64
C PHE A 445 0.05 -6.81 27.70
N VAL A 446 0.78 -6.37 26.70
CA VAL A 446 2.24 -6.45 26.65
C VAL A 446 2.77 -5.03 26.64
N LEU A 447 3.61 -4.70 27.63
CA LEU A 447 4.18 -3.37 27.79
C LEU A 447 5.70 -3.48 27.91
N ALA A 448 6.42 -2.61 27.21
CA ALA A 448 7.85 -2.47 27.33
C ALA A 448 8.22 -0.98 27.46
N GLY A 449 9.34 -0.69 28.11
CA GLY A 449 9.82 0.67 28.33
C GLY A 449 8.91 1.55 29.19
N GLY A 450 9.41 2.66 29.67
CA GLY A 450 8.65 3.65 30.47
C GLY A 450 8.05 3.06 31.75
N GLU A 451 6.90 3.60 32.19
CA GLU A 451 6.18 3.19 33.39
C GLU A 451 4.97 2.28 33.05
N PRO A 452 5.15 0.95 32.97
CA PRO A 452 4.12 0.05 32.45
C PRO A 452 2.84 0.05 33.30
N LYS A 453 2.94 0.17 34.62
CA LYS A 453 1.78 0.19 35.54
C LYS A 453 0.88 1.40 35.28
N GLN A 454 1.46 2.59 35.18
CA GLN A 454 0.73 3.83 34.94
C GLN A 454 0.02 3.81 33.58
N ARG A 455 0.71 3.32 32.54
CA ARG A 455 0.13 3.19 31.20
C ARG A 455 -1.03 2.19 31.18
N LEU A 456 -0.88 1.06 31.86
CA LEU A 456 -1.96 0.09 31.98
C LEU A 456 -3.19 0.67 32.71
N GLU A 457 -2.97 1.45 33.80
CA GLU A 457 -4.07 2.14 34.47
C GLU A 457 -4.79 3.12 33.56
N GLN A 458 -4.07 3.87 32.74
CA GLN A 458 -4.64 4.79 31.75
C GLN A 458 -5.49 4.03 30.72
N MET A 459 -4.98 2.90 30.20
CA MET A 459 -5.73 2.06 29.25
C MET A 459 -7.01 1.49 29.86
N LEU A 460 -6.92 0.95 31.06
CA LEU A 460 -8.08 0.39 31.76
C LEU A 460 -9.14 1.45 32.11
N LYS A 461 -8.72 2.71 32.35
CA LYS A 461 -9.63 3.85 32.58
C LYS A 461 -10.24 4.40 31.30
N ALA A 462 -9.50 4.34 30.18
CA ALA A 462 -9.93 4.88 28.88
C ALA A 462 -10.90 3.95 28.14
N ASN A 463 -11.40 2.89 28.78
CA ASN A 463 -12.36 1.94 28.20
C ASN A 463 -13.60 2.67 27.69
N GLY A 464 -13.58 3.08 26.44
CA GLY A 464 -14.71 3.65 25.72
C GLY A 464 -15.08 2.71 24.58
N VAL A 465 -16.31 2.25 24.59
CA VAL A 465 -16.90 1.59 23.42
C VAL A 465 -16.83 2.60 22.26
N VAL A 466 -15.98 2.30 21.30
CA VAL A 466 -15.93 3.04 20.06
C VAL A 466 -17.05 2.50 19.19
N ASP A 467 -17.91 3.38 18.68
CA ASP A 467 -18.97 3.01 17.74
C ASP A 467 -18.35 2.24 16.57
N PRO A 468 -18.66 0.95 16.40
CA PRO A 468 -18.05 0.10 15.40
C PRO A 468 -18.40 0.54 13.97
N ASP A 469 -19.60 1.09 13.75
CA ASP A 469 -20.12 1.31 12.40
C ASP A 469 -19.47 2.51 11.68
N SER A 470 -18.83 3.42 12.43
CA SER A 470 -18.21 4.63 11.88
C SER A 470 -16.70 4.51 11.60
N LYS A 471 -16.04 3.42 12.01
CA LYS A 471 -14.59 3.29 11.99
C LYS A 471 -14.09 2.16 11.07
N PRO A 472 -12.85 2.27 10.56
CA PRO A 472 -12.22 1.13 9.89
C PRO A 472 -12.12 -0.08 10.82
N VAL A 473 -12.19 -1.29 10.27
CA VAL A 473 -11.93 -2.54 11.02
C VAL A 473 -10.46 -2.70 11.38
N ALA A 474 -9.58 -2.05 10.62
CA ALA A 474 -8.17 -1.94 10.95
C ALA A 474 -7.66 -0.55 10.57
N ALA A 475 -6.82 0.02 11.42
CA ALA A 475 -6.11 1.25 11.15
C ALA A 475 -4.68 1.17 11.71
N LEU A 476 -3.73 1.69 10.94
CA LEU A 476 -2.36 1.91 11.38
C LEU A 476 -1.98 3.36 11.03
N GLN A 477 -1.43 4.08 11.97
CA GLN A 477 -0.91 5.43 11.80
C GLN A 477 0.55 5.45 12.21
N VAL A 478 1.40 6.04 11.37
CA VAL A 478 2.83 6.24 11.62
C VAL A 478 3.14 7.72 11.47
N ALA A 479 3.58 8.36 12.55
CA ALA A 479 4.06 9.74 12.56
C ALA A 479 5.54 9.73 12.18
N MET A 480 5.84 9.96 10.89
CA MET A 480 7.18 9.90 10.33
C MET A 480 8.13 10.93 10.95
N ASP A 481 7.65 12.13 11.25
CA ASP A 481 8.39 13.16 11.94
C ASP A 481 8.92 12.68 13.30
N ARG A 482 8.10 11.97 14.08
CA ARG A 482 8.47 11.40 15.37
C ARG A 482 9.44 10.23 15.23
N MET A 483 9.22 9.37 14.24
CA MET A 483 10.12 8.25 13.98
C MET A 483 11.51 8.73 13.55
N LEU A 484 11.57 9.73 12.67
CA LEU A 484 12.83 10.33 12.23
C LEU A 484 13.52 11.07 13.38
N ALA A 485 12.79 11.86 14.18
CA ALA A 485 13.34 12.54 15.35
C ALA A 485 13.93 11.53 16.38
N TYR A 486 13.22 10.43 16.61
CA TYR A 486 13.73 9.34 17.46
C TYR A 486 15.01 8.71 16.87
N ALA A 487 15.05 8.42 15.58
CA ALA A 487 16.23 7.86 14.93
C ALA A 487 17.47 8.78 15.08
N VAL A 488 17.28 10.09 14.89
CA VAL A 488 18.31 11.10 15.10
C VAL A 488 18.76 11.12 16.57
N GLN A 489 17.82 11.12 17.52
CA GLN A 489 18.11 11.15 18.95
C GLN A 489 18.90 9.93 19.43
N GLN A 490 18.64 8.76 18.85
CA GLN A 490 19.36 7.52 19.14
C GLN A 490 20.72 7.42 18.44
N GLY A 491 21.09 8.38 17.60
CA GLY A 491 22.32 8.32 16.82
C GLY A 491 22.34 7.16 15.83
N MET A 492 21.16 6.79 15.29
CA MET A 492 21.01 5.69 14.32
C MET A 492 21.63 6.00 12.95
N ALA A 493 22.32 7.12 12.83
CA ALA A 493 23.09 7.49 11.67
C ALA A 493 24.40 6.69 11.63
N ASP A 494 24.71 6.16 10.47
CA ASP A 494 25.96 5.46 10.27
C ASP A 494 27.16 6.41 10.12
N GLU A 495 28.38 5.83 10.12
CA GLU A 495 29.68 6.53 10.02
C GLU A 495 29.83 7.40 8.76
N GLN A 496 28.86 7.41 7.83
CA GLN A 496 28.91 8.11 6.53
C GLN A 496 28.20 9.48 6.51
N GLY A 497 27.72 9.98 7.66
CA GLY A 497 27.08 11.29 7.78
C GLY A 497 25.58 11.29 7.47
N GLU A 498 24.92 10.15 7.55
CA GLU A 498 23.46 10.03 7.37
C GLU A 498 22.67 10.71 8.52
N GLU A 499 23.31 11.02 9.67
CA GLU A 499 22.66 11.77 10.74
C GLU A 499 22.15 13.14 10.27
N SER A 500 22.95 13.85 9.47
CA SER A 500 22.54 15.12 8.89
C SER A 500 21.35 14.95 7.93
N LEU A 501 21.29 13.83 7.20
CA LEU A 501 20.21 13.53 6.27
C LEU A 501 18.91 13.17 7.00
N LEU A 502 18.98 12.36 8.07
CA LEU A 502 17.83 12.05 8.91
C LEU A 502 17.29 13.30 9.62
N ALA A 503 18.20 14.15 10.15
CA ALA A 503 17.80 15.41 10.77
C ALA A 503 17.14 16.37 9.76
N ALA A 504 17.69 16.49 8.55
CA ALA A 504 17.09 17.26 7.48
C ALA A 504 15.71 16.72 7.08
N ALA A 505 15.56 15.40 6.95
CA ALA A 505 14.29 14.76 6.65
C ALA A 505 13.25 14.98 7.76
N ALA A 506 13.67 14.89 9.05
CA ALA A 506 12.79 15.18 10.19
C ALA A 506 12.32 16.63 10.19
N GLN A 507 13.21 17.58 9.90
CA GLN A 507 12.86 19.00 9.78
C GLN A 507 11.92 19.28 8.62
N ARG A 508 12.17 18.67 7.46
CA ARG A 508 11.32 18.81 6.27
C ARG A 508 9.94 18.16 6.47
N ALA A 509 9.85 17.11 7.26
CA ALA A 509 8.59 16.44 7.58
C ALA A 509 7.57 17.39 8.22
N VAL A 510 8.03 18.29 9.09
CA VAL A 510 7.19 19.24 9.84
C VAL A 510 7.18 20.65 9.27
N SER A 511 7.91 20.92 8.17
CA SER A 511 7.92 22.24 7.54
C SER A 511 6.51 22.65 7.08
N THR A 512 6.17 23.91 7.29
CA THR A 512 4.93 24.53 6.84
C THR A 512 5.16 25.53 5.70
N ASP A 513 6.41 25.71 5.27
CA ASP A 513 6.81 26.76 4.33
C ASP A 513 6.11 26.65 2.97
N ASP A 514 5.75 25.43 2.57
CA ASP A 514 5.07 25.13 1.30
C ASP A 514 3.56 24.88 1.49
N GLY A 515 2.94 25.50 2.50
CA GLY A 515 1.52 25.29 2.85
C GLY A 515 1.25 23.96 3.54
N GLY A 516 2.28 23.29 4.07
CA GLY A 516 2.19 22.04 4.79
C GLY A 516 1.41 22.17 6.11
N THR A 517 0.80 21.09 6.56
CA THR A 517 0.02 21.01 7.81
C THR A 517 0.90 20.86 9.07
N GLY A 518 2.23 20.84 8.93
CA GLY A 518 3.14 20.53 10.04
C GLY A 518 3.04 19.06 10.50
N ARG A 519 2.46 18.19 9.68
CA ARG A 519 2.26 16.77 9.98
C ARG A 519 2.90 15.90 8.91
N ALA A 520 3.38 14.74 9.33
CA ALA A 520 3.94 13.73 8.45
C ALA A 520 3.38 12.35 8.80
N LEU A 521 2.07 12.17 8.59
CA LEU A 521 1.38 10.93 8.89
C LEU A 521 1.28 10.04 7.66
N VAL A 522 1.64 8.75 7.83
CA VAL A 522 1.20 7.67 6.96
C VAL A 522 0.07 6.95 7.67
N GLN A 523 -1.02 6.68 6.96
CA GLN A 523 -2.16 5.95 7.50
C GLN A 523 -2.54 4.80 6.58
N LEU A 524 -2.77 3.63 7.15
CA LEU A 524 -3.39 2.49 6.49
C LEU A 524 -4.76 2.28 7.12
N LEU A 525 -5.80 2.27 6.31
CA LEU A 525 -7.18 2.08 6.76
C LEU A 525 -7.82 0.94 5.98
N VAL A 526 -8.46 0.01 6.70
CA VAL A 526 -9.23 -1.09 6.09
C VAL A 526 -10.68 -0.95 6.52
N ARG A 527 -11.58 -0.82 5.55
CA ARG A 527 -13.02 -0.69 5.78
C ARG A 527 -13.78 -1.79 5.04
N PRO A 528 -14.65 -2.53 5.71
CA PRO A 528 -15.61 -3.36 5.01
C PRO A 528 -16.60 -2.45 4.27
N ILE A 529 -17.00 -2.89 3.10
CA ILE A 529 -18.07 -2.30 2.30
C ILE A 529 -19.08 -3.40 1.98
N GLU A 530 -20.20 -3.05 1.39
CA GLU A 530 -21.17 -4.06 0.98
C GLU A 530 -20.51 -5.05 0.01
N ARG A 531 -20.51 -6.33 0.39
CA ARG A 531 -19.89 -7.45 -0.33
C ARG A 531 -18.39 -7.31 -0.60
N GLY A 532 -17.65 -6.50 0.18
CA GLY A 532 -16.25 -6.27 -0.15
C GLY A 532 -15.44 -5.56 0.92
N VAL A 533 -14.30 -5.06 0.49
CA VAL A 533 -13.35 -4.34 1.34
C VAL A 533 -12.71 -3.18 0.58
N THR A 534 -12.45 -2.10 1.30
CA THR A 534 -11.64 -0.98 0.83
C THR A 534 -10.41 -0.85 1.72
N THR A 535 -9.24 -0.79 1.11
CA THR A 535 -7.97 -0.49 1.76
C THR A 535 -7.47 0.86 1.25
N GLN A 536 -7.15 1.77 2.16
CA GLN A 536 -6.62 3.10 1.83
C GLN A 536 -5.27 3.29 2.50
N ILE A 537 -4.30 3.79 1.74
CA ILE A 537 -3.01 4.27 2.23
C ILE A 537 -2.97 5.76 1.98
N LEU A 538 -2.87 6.55 3.05
CA LEU A 538 -2.79 8.00 3.00
C LEU A 538 -1.40 8.43 3.43
N ALA A 539 -0.86 9.44 2.74
CA ALA A 539 0.41 10.07 3.10
C ALA A 539 0.25 11.59 3.05
N ASP A 540 0.50 12.25 4.18
CA ASP A 540 0.53 13.71 4.24
C ASP A 540 1.74 14.26 3.47
N ALA A 541 1.67 15.52 3.03
CA ALA A 541 2.75 16.21 2.32
C ALA A 541 4.10 16.15 3.05
N GLY A 542 4.10 16.20 4.39
CA GLY A 542 5.31 16.04 5.20
C GLY A 542 6.04 14.71 4.98
N VAL A 543 5.30 13.63 4.71
CA VAL A 543 5.87 12.32 4.37
C VAL A 543 6.60 12.39 3.03
N LEU A 544 5.98 13.04 2.02
CA LEU A 544 6.57 13.19 0.70
C LEU A 544 7.87 14.00 0.75
N ARG A 545 7.88 15.10 1.53
CA ARG A 545 9.07 15.92 1.73
C ARG A 545 10.20 15.17 2.43
N ALA A 546 9.89 14.43 3.50
CA ALA A 546 10.87 13.60 4.19
C ALA A 546 11.44 12.52 3.26
N ALA A 547 10.59 11.83 2.51
CA ALA A 547 11.00 10.82 1.55
C ALA A 547 11.89 11.39 0.44
N ALA A 548 11.55 12.54 -0.12
CA ALA A 548 12.34 13.23 -1.14
C ALA A 548 13.74 13.59 -0.60
N THR A 549 13.84 14.09 0.64
CA THR A 549 15.11 14.40 1.30
C THR A 549 15.96 13.14 1.44
N LEU A 550 15.39 12.03 1.91
CA LEU A 550 16.11 10.77 2.11
C LEU A 550 16.60 10.16 0.78
N TRP A 551 15.81 10.25 -0.29
CA TRP A 551 16.18 9.72 -1.60
C TRP A 551 17.12 10.64 -2.36
N GLY A 552 16.90 11.96 -2.34
CA GLY A 552 17.74 12.96 -2.99
C GLY A 552 19.17 12.99 -2.43
N GLY A 553 19.34 12.88 -1.12
CA GLY A 553 20.65 12.83 -0.46
C GLY A 553 21.49 11.60 -0.84
N ARG A 554 20.85 10.47 -1.16
CA ARG A 554 21.53 9.25 -1.62
C ARG A 554 21.98 9.35 -3.08
N GLY A 555 21.21 10.01 -3.94
CA GLY A 555 21.54 10.18 -5.36
C GLY A 555 22.70 11.16 -5.61
N GLY A 556 22.86 12.18 -4.76
CA GLY A 556 23.91 13.19 -4.93
C GLY A 556 25.34 12.69 -4.74
N LYS A 557 25.57 11.61 -4.01
CA LYS A 557 26.92 11.02 -3.82
C LYS A 557 27.30 9.99 -4.88
N ALA A 558 26.35 9.50 -5.67
CA ALA A 558 26.60 8.46 -6.68
C ALA A 558 26.93 9.00 -8.08
N GLN A 559 26.89 10.31 -8.31
CA GLN A 559 27.01 10.89 -9.66
C GLN A 559 27.99 12.06 -9.79
N ALA A 560 29.17 11.94 -9.23
CA ALA A 560 30.31 12.78 -9.64
C ALA A 560 31.34 12.01 -10.49
N GLY A 561 30.95 10.88 -11.09
CA GLY A 561 31.77 10.17 -12.07
C GLY A 561 31.38 10.54 -13.52
N PRO A 562 32.32 10.88 -14.42
CA PRO A 562 31.99 11.07 -15.83
C PRO A 562 31.66 9.70 -16.42
N GLY A 563 30.38 9.34 -16.51
CA GLY A 563 29.97 8.06 -17.08
C GLY A 563 28.67 7.48 -16.53
N ALA A 564 27.77 8.29 -15.98
CA ALA A 564 26.44 7.77 -15.69
C ALA A 564 25.81 7.20 -16.97
N PRO A 565 25.36 5.93 -16.97
CA PRO A 565 24.69 5.39 -18.14
C PRO A 565 23.42 6.23 -18.37
N ALA A 566 23.34 6.87 -19.53
CA ALA A 566 22.12 7.50 -19.98
C ALA A 566 20.99 6.46 -19.86
N ILE A 567 19.88 6.85 -19.26
CA ILE A 567 18.66 6.02 -19.27
C ILE A 567 18.44 5.63 -20.72
N PRO A 568 18.43 4.34 -21.08
CA PRO A 568 18.25 3.94 -22.46
C PRO A 568 16.88 4.46 -22.92
N LEU A 569 16.89 5.45 -23.80
CA LEU A 569 15.67 5.87 -24.49
C LEU A 569 15.14 4.68 -25.30
N PRO A 570 13.84 4.48 -25.38
CA PRO A 570 13.28 3.41 -26.20
C PRO A 570 13.86 3.49 -27.62
N PRO A 571 14.17 2.36 -28.26
CA PRO A 571 14.73 2.37 -29.60
C PRO A 571 13.80 3.11 -30.56
N GLY A 572 14.31 4.16 -31.23
CA GLY A 572 13.57 4.99 -32.17
C GLY A 572 13.56 6.50 -31.86
N PHE A 573 14.09 6.96 -30.72
CA PHE A 573 14.22 8.39 -30.48
C PHE A 573 15.47 8.96 -31.19
N PRO A 574 15.34 9.96 -32.08
CA PRO A 574 16.48 10.61 -32.68
C PRO A 574 17.23 11.45 -31.63
N VAL A 575 18.49 11.10 -31.37
CA VAL A 575 19.37 11.91 -30.54
C VAL A 575 19.80 13.13 -31.36
N PRO A 576 19.58 14.37 -30.89
CA PRO A 576 20.11 15.53 -31.58
C PRO A 576 21.65 15.52 -31.51
N VAL A 577 22.30 15.44 -32.66
CA VAL A 577 23.78 15.56 -32.78
C VAL A 577 24.13 17.04 -32.55
N PRO A 578 24.94 17.38 -31.55
CA PRO A 578 25.42 18.75 -31.38
C PRO A 578 26.27 19.15 -32.59
N ARG A 579 25.95 20.28 -33.21
CA ARG A 579 26.79 20.93 -34.27
C ARG A 579 27.89 21.73 -33.62
#